data_aeeecf78f1d0a1086ae3b5865b166768
#
_entry.id   aeeecf78f1d0a1086ae3b5865b166768
#
_cell.length_a   1.000
_cell.length_b   1.000
_cell.length_c   1.000
_cell.angle_alpha   90.00
_cell.angle_beta   90.00
_cell.angle_gamma   90.00
#
_symmetry.space_group_name_H-M   'P 1'
#
loop_
_entity.id
_entity.type
_entity.pdbx_description
1 polymer ?
#
loop_
_entity_poly.entity_id
_entity_poly.type
_entity_poly.pdbx_seq_one_letter_code
_entity_poly.pdbx_strand_id
1 'polypeptide(L)'
;YWSLGDKGHYVKTKEGKTFHMPNSGAIFRCELDGTKVDRYSSGERNAQELAFDSFGNLFSMDNDGDYPGEKERALYITEGSEHGWRLNWQWLRKQDFTKISGISAYNPWMEEKLFLPDRDDFAAYITPTIGNFGPGPCGFTNNPGTALSKDLADCFFMTNQQNQIRVFKFLPKGASFKFEELKPIKGGIGNTGLAIGPDGALYSASWGSGKGFIFRFDTESEKDHHPARSETQKRLGLSSKEQTIETLALWLDSPDQRVRMKAQFELVRLGDL
;
A
#
# COMPACT_ATOMS: atom_id res chain seq x y z
N TYR A 1 3.60 8.19 6.04
CA TYR A 1 4.45 7.34 5.17
C TYR A 1 4.33 7.83 3.73
N TRP A 2 5.42 7.73 2.96
CA TRP A 2 5.44 8.01 1.52
C TRP A 2 6.49 7.15 0.84
N SER A 3 6.33 6.91 -0.46
CA SER A 3 7.23 6.11 -1.28
C SER A 3 8.04 6.98 -2.24
N LEU A 4 9.21 6.52 -2.59
CA LEU A 4 10.08 7.04 -3.65
C LEU A 4 10.46 5.90 -4.58
N GLY A 5 10.42 6.15 -5.90
CA GLY A 5 10.73 5.14 -6.89
C GLY A 5 12.23 4.85 -7.05
N ASP A 6 12.53 3.88 -7.89
CA ASP A 6 13.85 3.25 -8.04
C ASP A 6 14.94 4.10 -8.70
N LYS A 7 14.61 5.28 -9.23
CA LYS A 7 15.63 6.25 -9.70
C LYS A 7 16.50 6.78 -8.56
N GLY A 8 16.24 6.29 -7.36
CA GLY A 8 16.99 6.63 -6.17
C GLY A 8 16.45 7.85 -5.45
N HIS A 9 17.07 8.12 -4.31
CA HIS A 9 16.66 9.24 -3.48
C HIS A 9 17.84 9.91 -2.79
N TYR A 10 17.66 11.19 -2.56
CA TYR A 10 18.48 12.00 -1.68
C TYR A 10 17.55 12.83 -0.80
N VAL A 11 17.36 12.38 0.43
CA VAL A 11 16.47 13.03 1.40
C VAL A 11 17.30 13.64 2.51
N LYS A 12 17.21 14.94 2.68
CA LYS A 12 17.81 15.66 3.80
C LYS A 12 16.73 16.09 4.78
N THR A 13 16.84 15.67 6.03
CA THR A 13 15.85 15.97 7.06
C THR A 13 16.07 17.35 7.67
N LYS A 14 15.09 17.86 8.40
CA LYS A 14 15.19 19.12 9.15
C LYS A 14 16.29 19.07 10.21
N GLU A 15 16.53 17.90 10.79
CA GLU A 15 17.55 17.64 11.80
C GLU A 15 18.95 17.43 11.21
N GLY A 16 19.09 17.54 9.87
CA GLY A 16 20.37 17.41 9.17
C GLY A 16 20.78 15.98 8.82
N LYS A 17 20.00 14.95 9.14
CA LYS A 17 20.23 13.58 8.70
C LYS A 17 20.05 13.48 7.18
N THR A 18 20.88 12.69 6.51
CA THR A 18 20.79 12.48 5.06
C THR A 18 20.62 11.01 4.77
N PHE A 19 19.65 10.70 3.91
CA PHE A 19 19.45 9.39 3.31
C PHE A 19 19.77 9.49 1.83
N HIS A 20 20.68 8.66 1.35
CA HIS A 20 21.06 8.60 -0.05
C HIS A 20 21.11 7.17 -0.53
N MET A 21 20.41 6.89 -1.61
CA MET A 21 20.45 5.63 -2.34
C MET A 21 20.21 5.95 -3.83
N PRO A 22 21.18 5.70 -4.71
CA PRO A 22 21.11 6.20 -6.10
C PRO A 22 20.28 5.30 -7.03
N ASN A 23 19.91 4.09 -6.63
CA ASN A 23 19.40 3.06 -7.54
C ASN A 23 18.31 2.17 -6.95
N SER A 24 17.66 2.60 -5.88
CA SER A 24 16.58 1.84 -5.24
C SER A 24 15.49 2.77 -4.76
N GLY A 25 14.25 2.32 -4.86
CA GLY A 25 13.13 2.93 -4.17
C GLY A 25 13.20 2.72 -2.66
N ALA A 26 12.37 3.45 -1.96
CA ALA A 26 12.23 3.36 -0.51
C ALA A 26 10.88 3.86 -0.04
N ILE A 27 10.48 3.39 1.14
CA ILE A 27 9.36 3.95 1.89
C ILE A 27 9.92 4.67 3.10
N PHE A 28 9.47 5.90 3.29
CA PHE A 28 9.83 6.75 4.41
C PHE A 28 8.64 6.98 5.34
N ARG A 29 8.92 7.27 6.59
CA ARG A 29 7.95 7.79 7.57
C ARG A 29 8.48 9.04 8.24
N CYS A 30 7.59 9.86 8.78
CA CYS A 30 7.90 11.01 9.64
C CYS A 30 6.73 11.32 10.56
N GLU A 31 6.95 12.21 11.52
CA GLU A 31 5.87 12.85 12.27
C GLU A 31 5.07 13.80 11.35
N LEU A 32 3.85 14.19 11.79
CA LEU A 32 2.98 15.05 10.99
C LEU A 32 3.56 16.45 10.71
N ASP A 33 4.49 16.90 11.55
CA ASP A 33 5.21 18.17 11.35
C ASP A 33 6.44 18.03 10.45
N GLY A 34 6.70 16.82 9.92
CA GLY A 34 7.83 16.49 9.07
C GLY A 34 9.15 16.29 9.79
N THR A 35 9.14 16.15 11.12
CA THR A 35 10.32 15.76 11.92
C THR A 35 10.45 14.25 12.01
N LYS A 36 11.55 13.77 12.57
CA LYS A 36 11.88 12.36 12.78
C LYS A 36 11.74 11.51 11.51
N VAL A 37 12.17 12.07 10.39
CA VAL A 37 12.19 11.34 9.12
C VAL A 37 13.06 10.11 9.23
N ASP A 38 12.52 8.96 8.87
CA ASP A 38 13.24 7.69 8.82
C ASP A 38 12.93 6.91 7.54
N ARG A 39 13.92 6.16 7.03
CA ARG A 39 13.72 5.22 5.94
C ARG A 39 13.19 3.92 6.51
N TYR A 40 11.92 3.66 6.27
CA TYR A 40 11.19 2.55 6.84
C TYR A 40 11.50 1.23 6.14
N SER A 41 11.58 1.26 4.80
CA SER A 41 12.00 0.12 3.97
C SER A 41 12.77 0.57 2.75
N SER A 42 13.35 -0.39 2.01
CA SER A 42 14.07 -0.17 0.75
C SER A 42 13.96 -1.38 -0.18
N GLY A 43 14.36 -1.20 -1.43
CA GLY A 43 14.31 -2.28 -2.42
C GLY A 43 12.99 -2.39 -3.16
N GLU A 44 12.16 -1.37 -3.12
CA GLU A 44 10.99 -1.21 -3.98
C GLU A 44 11.41 -0.67 -5.35
N ARG A 45 10.64 -1.00 -6.38
CA ARG A 45 10.80 -0.37 -7.71
C ARG A 45 9.94 0.88 -7.82
N ASN A 46 8.63 0.73 -7.66
CA ASN A 46 7.67 1.81 -7.79
C ASN A 46 6.39 1.48 -7.00
N ALA A 47 6.53 1.47 -5.68
CA ALA A 47 5.41 1.31 -4.77
C ALA A 47 4.49 2.53 -4.90
N GLN A 48 3.36 2.40 -5.58
CA GLN A 48 2.49 3.53 -5.96
C GLN A 48 1.73 4.09 -4.78
N GLU A 49 1.10 3.24 -3.99
CA GLU A 49 0.30 3.62 -2.83
C GLU A 49 0.55 2.66 -1.68
N LEU A 50 0.25 3.13 -0.49
CA LEU A 50 0.44 2.44 0.78
C LEU A 50 -0.90 2.30 1.49
N ALA A 51 -1.19 1.14 2.04
CA ALA A 51 -2.41 0.91 2.81
C ALA A 51 -2.12 0.10 4.08
N PHE A 52 -2.74 0.50 5.17
CA PHE A 52 -2.72 -0.25 6.43
C PHE A 52 -3.96 -1.12 6.54
N ASP A 53 -3.80 -2.34 7.07
CA ASP A 53 -4.95 -3.09 7.57
C ASP A 53 -5.45 -2.54 8.92
N SER A 54 -6.51 -3.15 9.46
CA SER A 54 -7.09 -2.76 10.75
C SER A 54 -6.18 -3.03 11.96
N PHE A 55 -5.09 -3.76 11.78
CA PHE A 55 -4.10 -4.09 12.82
C PHE A 55 -2.82 -3.25 12.73
N GLY A 56 -2.71 -2.37 11.73
CA GLY A 56 -1.54 -1.52 11.54
C GLY A 56 -0.42 -2.16 10.70
N ASN A 57 -0.68 -3.29 10.05
CA ASN A 57 0.25 -3.85 9.07
C ASN A 57 0.24 -3.02 7.79
N LEU A 58 1.41 -2.65 7.31
CA LEU A 58 1.58 -1.83 6.11
C LEU A 58 1.82 -2.69 4.88
N PHE A 59 1.08 -2.41 3.82
CA PHE A 59 1.18 -3.09 2.54
C PHE A 59 1.38 -2.10 1.40
N SER A 60 1.97 -2.59 0.32
CA SER A 60 2.07 -1.88 -0.95
C SER A 60 1.98 -2.84 -2.12
N MET A 61 1.57 -2.30 -3.25
CA MET A 61 1.61 -2.97 -4.54
C MET A 61 2.75 -2.36 -5.36
N ASP A 62 3.83 -3.10 -5.51
CA ASP A 62 5.02 -2.65 -6.21
C ASP A 62 4.93 -2.96 -7.71
N ASN A 63 5.01 -1.90 -8.50
CA ASN A 63 5.00 -1.98 -9.96
C ASN A 63 6.43 -2.28 -10.45
N ASP A 64 6.76 -3.56 -10.62
CA ASP A 64 8.08 -4.01 -11.02
C ASP A 64 8.11 -4.98 -12.23
N GLY A 65 6.93 -5.32 -12.78
CA GLY A 65 6.77 -6.25 -13.89
C GLY A 65 7.05 -5.64 -15.26
N ASP A 66 8.30 -5.35 -15.59
CA ASP A 66 8.67 -4.75 -16.88
C ASP A 66 9.04 -5.77 -17.97
N TYR A 67 9.00 -7.07 -17.68
CA TYR A 67 9.49 -8.13 -18.54
C TYR A 67 8.49 -9.22 -18.82
N PRO A 68 8.56 -9.89 -19.97
CA PRO A 68 7.80 -11.10 -20.22
C PRO A 68 8.04 -12.15 -19.11
N GLY A 69 6.99 -12.53 -18.41
CA GLY A 69 7.04 -13.48 -17.30
C GLY A 69 7.30 -12.90 -15.93
N GLU A 70 7.77 -11.67 -15.82
CA GLU A 70 7.83 -10.93 -14.55
C GLU A 70 6.42 -10.45 -14.17
N LYS A 71 6.14 -10.45 -12.88
CA LYS A 71 4.85 -10.04 -12.33
C LYS A 71 5.06 -9.04 -11.21
N GLU A 72 4.13 -8.12 -11.12
CA GLU A 72 4.05 -7.16 -10.03
C GLU A 72 4.02 -7.83 -8.66
N ARG A 73 4.53 -7.17 -7.64
CA ARG A 73 4.66 -7.71 -6.29
C ARG A 73 3.69 -7.10 -5.30
N ALA A 74 3.02 -7.94 -4.51
CA ALA A 74 2.37 -7.51 -3.27
C ALA A 74 3.38 -7.61 -2.12
N LEU A 75 3.63 -6.52 -1.43
CA LEU A 75 4.65 -6.40 -0.39
C LEU A 75 4.02 -6.20 0.99
N TYR A 76 4.53 -6.92 1.97
CA TYR A 76 4.37 -6.62 3.39
C TYR A 76 5.56 -5.77 3.83
N ILE A 77 5.28 -4.53 4.20
CA ILE A 77 6.31 -3.54 4.52
C ILE A 77 6.51 -3.49 6.03
N THR A 78 7.70 -3.83 6.47
CA THR A 78 8.09 -3.77 7.88
C THR A 78 9.29 -2.85 8.06
N GLU A 79 9.50 -2.37 9.28
CA GLU A 79 10.65 -1.54 9.60
C GLU A 79 11.95 -2.27 9.32
N GLY A 80 12.81 -1.66 8.50
CA GLY A 80 14.08 -2.23 8.08
C GLY A 80 13.99 -3.29 6.96
N SER A 81 12.81 -3.55 6.39
CA SER A 81 12.69 -4.53 5.30
C SER A 81 13.43 -4.07 4.04
N GLU A 82 14.00 -5.07 3.33
CA GLU A 82 14.67 -4.91 2.04
C GLU A 82 13.98 -5.83 1.03
N HIS A 83 13.47 -5.23 -0.07
CA HIS A 83 12.68 -5.94 -1.08
C HIS A 83 13.45 -6.26 -2.36
N GLY A 84 14.74 -5.92 -2.42
CA GLY A 84 15.71 -6.43 -3.38
C GLY A 84 15.85 -5.66 -4.68
N TRP A 85 14.92 -4.78 -5.05
CA TRP A 85 14.99 -4.07 -6.33
C TRP A 85 16.15 -3.10 -6.44
N ARG A 86 16.76 -3.03 -7.66
CA ARG A 86 17.79 -2.03 -8.04
C ARG A 86 17.57 -1.60 -9.48
N LEU A 87 17.62 -0.30 -9.76
CA LEU A 87 17.34 0.31 -11.05
C LEU A 87 18.13 -0.29 -12.22
N ASN A 88 19.40 -0.57 -11.99
CA ASN A 88 20.28 -1.05 -13.05
C ASN A 88 19.95 -2.47 -13.54
N TRP A 89 19.12 -3.21 -12.82
CA TRP A 89 18.73 -4.55 -13.24
C TRP A 89 17.93 -4.54 -14.54
N GLN A 90 17.01 -3.57 -14.70
CA GLN A 90 16.29 -3.39 -15.96
C GLN A 90 17.22 -2.99 -17.11
N TRP A 91 18.18 -2.10 -16.84
CA TRP A 91 19.14 -1.66 -17.85
C TRP A 91 20.08 -2.79 -18.27
N LEU A 92 20.60 -3.56 -17.32
CA LEU A 92 21.47 -4.71 -17.56
C LEU A 92 20.80 -5.72 -18.49
N ARG A 93 19.51 -5.91 -18.36
CA ARG A 93 18.75 -6.83 -19.21
C ARG A 93 18.51 -6.34 -20.63
N LYS A 94 18.39 -5.02 -20.83
CA LYS A 94 18.28 -4.40 -22.17
C LYS A 94 19.60 -4.44 -22.95
N GLN A 95 20.71 -4.51 -22.25
CA GLN A 95 22.00 -4.77 -22.85
C GLN A 95 22.10 -6.29 -23.06
N ASP A 96 22.38 -6.72 -24.26
CA ASP A 96 22.52 -8.14 -24.58
C ASP A 96 23.79 -8.72 -23.90
N PHE A 97 23.73 -8.85 -22.58
CA PHE A 97 24.83 -9.37 -21.75
C PHE A 97 25.18 -10.82 -22.09
N THR A 98 24.25 -11.55 -22.71
CA THR A 98 24.54 -12.89 -23.22
C THR A 98 25.66 -12.87 -24.27
N LYS A 99 25.80 -11.78 -25.04
CA LYS A 99 26.91 -11.59 -25.97
C LYS A 99 28.23 -11.21 -25.30
N ILE A 100 28.17 -10.63 -24.09
CA ILE A 100 29.35 -10.12 -23.39
C ILE A 100 29.87 -11.17 -22.39
N SER A 101 29.00 -11.86 -21.68
CA SER A 101 29.36 -12.72 -20.56
C SER A 101 28.82 -14.16 -20.63
N GLY A 102 27.98 -14.47 -21.62
CA GLY A 102 27.28 -15.75 -21.67
C GLY A 102 26.22 -15.94 -20.56
N ILE A 103 26.00 -14.92 -19.74
CA ILE A 103 25.04 -14.92 -18.64
C ILE A 103 23.77 -14.23 -19.13
N SER A 104 22.63 -14.89 -19.02
CA SER A 104 21.34 -14.24 -19.22
C SER A 104 21.23 -13.12 -18.20
N ALA A 105 21.07 -11.87 -18.66
CA ALA A 105 20.85 -10.73 -17.78
C ALA A 105 19.43 -10.79 -17.21
N TYR A 106 19.23 -11.69 -16.32
CA TYR A 106 17.99 -11.88 -15.58
C TYR A 106 18.04 -11.11 -14.27
N ASN A 107 16.88 -10.87 -13.71
CA ASN A 107 16.75 -10.21 -12.42
C ASN A 107 17.44 -11.06 -11.33
N PRO A 108 18.60 -10.68 -10.77
CA PRO A 108 19.42 -11.56 -9.93
C PRO A 108 18.66 -12.09 -8.71
N TRP A 109 17.83 -11.28 -8.09
CA TRP A 109 17.09 -11.69 -6.90
C TRP A 109 15.99 -12.73 -7.21
N MET A 110 15.47 -12.75 -8.43
CA MET A 110 14.56 -13.79 -8.91
C MET A 110 15.33 -15.09 -9.26
N GLU A 111 16.43 -14.96 -9.96
CA GLU A 111 17.23 -16.08 -10.44
C GLU A 111 17.93 -16.79 -9.29
N GLU A 112 18.53 -16.03 -8.40
CA GLU A 112 19.19 -16.54 -7.19
C GLU A 112 18.20 -16.87 -6.07
N LYS A 113 16.92 -16.56 -6.26
CA LYS A 113 15.84 -16.83 -5.29
C LYS A 113 16.11 -16.24 -3.90
N LEU A 114 16.67 -15.04 -3.84
CA LEU A 114 17.05 -14.37 -2.58
C LEU A 114 15.87 -14.16 -1.61
N PHE A 115 14.64 -14.30 -2.11
CA PHE A 115 13.39 -14.25 -1.33
C PHE A 115 13.03 -15.62 -0.69
N LEU A 116 13.81 -16.66 -0.93
CA LEU A 116 13.67 -17.96 -0.27
C LEU A 116 14.88 -18.19 0.67
N PRO A 117 14.67 -18.81 1.84
CA PRO A 117 15.78 -19.23 2.67
C PRO A 117 16.54 -20.40 1.99
N ASP A 118 17.85 -20.45 2.18
CA ASP A 118 18.67 -21.56 1.69
C ASP A 118 18.34 -22.88 2.39
N ARG A 119 17.80 -22.80 3.61
CA ARG A 119 17.37 -23.91 4.44
C ARG A 119 16.37 -23.44 5.49
N ASP A 120 15.64 -24.36 6.08
CA ASP A 120 14.48 -24.07 6.96
C ASP A 120 14.80 -23.23 8.21
N ASP A 121 16.06 -23.27 8.68
CA ASP A 121 16.51 -22.51 9.86
C ASP A 121 17.15 -21.15 9.52
N PHE A 122 17.13 -20.74 8.25
CA PHE A 122 17.68 -19.47 7.79
C PHE A 122 16.58 -18.50 7.35
N ALA A 123 16.82 -17.21 7.60
CA ALA A 123 16.01 -16.16 6.99
C ALA A 123 16.40 -15.99 5.51
N ALA A 124 15.44 -15.59 4.68
CA ALA A 124 15.73 -15.14 3.32
C ALA A 124 16.57 -13.85 3.34
N TYR A 125 17.36 -13.62 2.30
CA TYR A 125 18.22 -12.42 2.17
C TYR A 125 17.44 -11.15 1.95
N ILE A 126 16.26 -11.26 1.33
CA ILE A 126 15.31 -10.17 1.14
C ILE A 126 13.93 -10.56 1.65
N THR A 127 13.10 -9.58 1.96
CA THR A 127 11.72 -9.83 2.39
C THR A 127 10.92 -10.48 1.27
N PRO A 128 10.36 -11.68 1.47
CA PRO A 128 9.57 -12.37 0.46
C PRO A 128 8.34 -11.56 0.06
N THR A 129 7.95 -11.63 -1.21
CA THR A 129 6.67 -11.10 -1.66
C THR A 129 5.52 -11.93 -1.08
N ILE A 130 4.40 -11.29 -0.76
CA ILE A 130 3.16 -11.97 -0.36
C ILE A 130 2.60 -12.77 -1.53
N GLY A 131 2.72 -12.22 -2.75
CA GLY A 131 2.27 -12.83 -3.99
C GLY A 131 2.52 -11.93 -5.19
N ASN A 132 2.30 -12.48 -6.37
CA ASN A 132 2.45 -11.79 -7.62
C ASN A 132 1.11 -11.65 -8.32
N PHE A 133 0.92 -10.57 -9.06
CA PHE A 133 -0.33 -10.28 -9.75
C PHE A 133 -0.08 -9.63 -11.12
N GLY A 134 -1.15 -9.37 -11.86
CA GLY A 134 -1.07 -8.84 -13.23
C GLY A 134 -0.74 -7.34 -13.30
N PRO A 135 -0.61 -6.81 -14.52
CA PRO A 135 0.20 -5.63 -14.83
C PRO A 135 -0.31 -4.33 -14.22
N GLY A 136 0.65 -3.47 -13.87
CA GLY A 136 0.50 -2.04 -13.66
C GLY A 136 -0.44 -1.65 -12.53
N PRO A 137 -0.15 -2.01 -11.26
CA PRO A 137 -0.91 -1.49 -10.13
C PRO A 137 -0.79 0.03 -10.10
N CYS A 138 -1.88 0.70 -9.79
CA CYS A 138 -1.93 2.14 -9.65
C CYS A 138 -2.55 2.53 -8.30
N GLY A 139 -3.87 2.66 -8.20
CA GLY A 139 -4.53 2.94 -6.94
C GLY A 139 -4.59 1.73 -6.02
N PHE A 140 -4.33 1.93 -4.74
CA PHE A 140 -4.39 0.90 -3.72
C PHE A 140 -4.93 1.46 -2.40
N THR A 141 -5.94 0.81 -1.83
CA THR A 141 -6.53 1.21 -0.55
C THR A 141 -7.15 0.01 0.16
N ASN A 142 -7.43 0.14 1.45
CA ASN A 142 -8.17 -0.86 2.22
C ASN A 142 -9.58 -0.37 2.57
N ASN A 143 -10.47 -1.30 2.93
CA ASN A 143 -11.70 -0.98 3.61
C ASN A 143 -11.40 -0.65 5.08
N PRO A 144 -11.67 0.56 5.56
CA PRO A 144 -11.36 0.96 6.93
C PRO A 144 -12.28 0.34 7.99
N GLY A 145 -13.23 -0.50 7.58
CA GLY A 145 -14.13 -1.26 8.46
C GLY A 145 -15.63 -1.01 8.25
N THR A 146 -16.02 0.16 7.77
CA THR A 146 -17.46 0.51 7.61
C THR A 146 -17.87 0.90 6.19
N ALA A 147 -16.94 0.77 5.24
CA ALA A 147 -17.19 1.13 3.85
C ALA A 147 -17.86 0.00 3.05
N LEU A 148 -18.60 0.38 2.02
CA LEU A 148 -19.30 -0.54 1.11
C LEU A 148 -20.22 -1.52 1.87
N SER A 149 -20.19 -2.80 1.51
CA SER A 149 -20.94 -3.86 2.20
C SER A 149 -20.11 -4.57 3.27
N LYS A 150 -20.79 -5.27 4.17
CA LYS A 150 -20.14 -6.06 5.22
C LYS A 150 -19.21 -7.15 4.67
N ASP A 151 -19.54 -7.73 3.52
CA ASP A 151 -18.77 -8.81 2.89
C ASP A 151 -17.40 -8.32 2.41
N LEU A 152 -17.26 -6.99 2.22
CA LEU A 152 -16.04 -6.33 1.83
C LEU A 152 -15.24 -5.77 3.02
N ALA A 153 -15.62 -6.09 4.24
CA ALA A 153 -14.80 -5.78 5.41
C ALA A 153 -13.43 -6.44 5.28
N ASP A 154 -12.39 -5.75 5.74
CA ASP A 154 -10.97 -6.17 5.66
C ASP A 154 -10.45 -6.46 4.25
N CYS A 155 -11.18 -6.01 3.21
CA CYS A 155 -10.72 -6.12 1.84
C CYS A 155 -9.81 -4.96 1.46
N PHE A 156 -8.88 -5.28 0.58
CA PHE A 156 -8.08 -4.32 -0.16
C PHE A 156 -8.60 -4.18 -1.58
N PHE A 157 -8.42 -3.01 -2.14
CA PHE A 157 -8.82 -2.65 -3.49
C PHE A 157 -7.63 -2.13 -4.26
N MET A 158 -7.47 -2.57 -5.50
CA MET A 158 -6.39 -2.14 -6.38
C MET A 158 -6.92 -1.90 -7.79
N THR A 159 -6.59 -0.77 -8.38
CA THR A 159 -6.76 -0.55 -9.82
C THR A 159 -5.52 -1.01 -10.57
N ASN A 160 -5.72 -1.40 -11.81
CA ASN A 160 -4.65 -1.75 -12.72
C ASN A 160 -4.99 -1.29 -14.15
N GLN A 161 -4.06 -1.46 -15.09
CA GLN A 161 -4.25 -1.08 -16.49
C GLN A 161 -5.33 -1.89 -17.23
N GLN A 162 -5.92 -2.90 -16.62
CA GLN A 162 -6.97 -3.75 -17.22
C GLN A 162 -8.39 -3.24 -17.00
N ASN A 163 -8.57 -2.01 -16.54
CA ASN A 163 -9.86 -1.40 -16.32
C ASN A 163 -10.80 -2.19 -15.38
N GLN A 164 -10.27 -2.64 -14.25
CA GLN A 164 -11.04 -3.26 -13.18
C GLN A 164 -10.46 -2.88 -11.82
N ILE A 165 -11.30 -2.90 -10.80
CA ILE A 165 -10.85 -2.81 -9.42
C ILE A 165 -10.78 -4.24 -8.89
N ARG A 166 -9.58 -4.72 -8.63
CA ARG A 166 -9.35 -6.01 -7.98
C ARG A 166 -9.67 -5.89 -6.50
N VAL A 167 -10.26 -6.94 -5.96
CA VAL A 167 -10.65 -7.04 -4.56
C VAL A 167 -9.98 -8.27 -3.98
N PHE A 168 -9.34 -8.13 -2.83
CA PHE A 168 -8.62 -9.24 -2.20
C PHE A 168 -8.42 -9.02 -0.70
N LYS A 169 -7.98 -10.08 -0.02
CA LYS A 169 -7.60 -10.06 1.40
C LYS A 169 -6.16 -10.52 1.54
N PHE A 170 -5.47 -9.95 2.52
CA PHE A 170 -4.23 -10.49 3.05
C PHE A 170 -4.54 -11.29 4.31
N LEU A 171 -4.37 -12.60 4.24
CA LEU A 171 -4.62 -13.51 5.35
C LEU A 171 -3.30 -13.89 6.02
N PRO A 172 -3.19 -13.85 7.36
CA PRO A 172 -1.97 -14.22 8.07
C PRO A 172 -1.45 -15.61 7.67
N LYS A 173 -0.14 -15.71 7.42
CA LYS A 173 0.55 -16.96 7.12
C LYS A 173 1.96 -16.92 7.71
N GLY A 174 2.15 -17.59 8.85
CA GLY A 174 3.42 -17.52 9.59
C GLY A 174 3.73 -16.08 10.01
N ALA A 175 4.93 -15.60 9.73
CA ALA A 175 5.37 -14.24 9.98
C ALA A 175 5.01 -13.24 8.84
N SER A 176 4.20 -13.68 7.88
CA SER A 176 3.79 -12.88 6.72
C SER A 176 2.31 -13.14 6.40
N PHE A 177 1.93 -12.97 5.15
CA PHE A 177 0.56 -13.10 4.67
C PHE A 177 0.49 -13.96 3.41
N LYS A 178 -0.69 -14.46 3.11
CA LYS A 178 -1.07 -14.99 1.81
C LYS A 178 -2.13 -14.08 1.18
N PHE A 179 -2.12 -14.05 -0.13
CA PHE A 179 -3.05 -13.28 -0.95
C PHE A 179 -4.26 -14.16 -1.32
N GLU A 180 -5.46 -13.63 -1.11
CA GLU A 180 -6.70 -14.27 -1.52
C GLU A 180 -7.52 -13.30 -2.36
N GLU A 181 -7.65 -13.60 -3.66
CA GLU A 181 -8.40 -12.76 -4.59
C GLU A 181 -9.88 -13.10 -4.55
N LEU A 182 -10.71 -12.05 -4.54
CA LEU A 182 -12.16 -12.11 -4.59
C LEU A 182 -12.66 -11.65 -5.97
N LYS A 183 -13.98 -11.70 -6.18
CA LYS A 183 -14.59 -11.21 -7.42
C LYS A 183 -14.29 -9.71 -7.60
N PRO A 184 -13.74 -9.30 -8.74
CA PRO A 184 -13.42 -7.90 -8.99
C PRO A 184 -14.69 -7.06 -9.19
N ILE A 185 -14.60 -5.77 -8.85
CA ILE A 185 -15.59 -4.77 -9.22
C ILE A 185 -15.33 -4.40 -10.69
N LYS A 186 -16.35 -4.59 -11.53
CA LYS A 186 -16.29 -4.27 -12.96
C LYS A 186 -16.95 -2.93 -13.24
N GLY A 187 -16.45 -2.21 -14.20
CA GLY A 187 -17.10 -1.00 -14.74
C GLY A 187 -16.16 0.19 -14.87
N GLY A 188 -16.45 1.07 -15.75
CA GLY A 188 -15.97 2.32 -16.28
C GLY A 188 -14.89 3.13 -15.53
N ILE A 189 -13.65 2.93 -15.71
CA ILE A 189 -12.84 2.65 -14.62
C ILE A 189 -11.64 3.56 -14.53
N GLY A 190 -11.52 4.17 -13.38
CA GLY A 190 -10.34 4.86 -12.95
C GLY A 190 -9.18 3.89 -12.79
N ASN A 191 -8.00 4.33 -13.13
CA ASN A 191 -6.81 3.49 -13.09
C ASN A 191 -5.60 4.20 -12.48
N THR A 192 -5.82 5.30 -11.76
CA THR A 192 -4.71 6.09 -11.22
C THR A 192 -4.71 6.21 -9.69
N GLY A 193 -5.84 6.15 -9.04
CA GLY A 193 -5.89 6.28 -7.59
C GLY A 193 -7.18 5.71 -7.03
N LEU A 194 -7.14 5.26 -5.79
CA LEU A 194 -8.28 4.76 -5.03
C LEU A 194 -8.35 5.41 -3.64
N ALA A 195 -9.55 5.71 -3.18
CA ALA A 195 -9.77 6.15 -1.82
C ALA A 195 -11.17 5.76 -1.33
N ILE A 196 -11.29 5.45 -0.05
CA ILE A 196 -12.60 5.34 0.60
C ILE A 196 -13.00 6.71 1.13
N GLY A 197 -14.12 7.24 0.62
CA GLY A 197 -14.70 8.48 1.06
C GLY A 197 -15.22 8.44 2.51
N PRO A 198 -15.44 9.62 3.13
CA PRO A 198 -16.06 9.68 4.45
C PRO A 198 -17.50 9.14 4.45
N ASP A 199 -18.15 9.14 3.32
CA ASP A 199 -19.47 8.54 3.07
C ASP A 199 -19.44 7.01 2.95
N GLY A 200 -18.27 6.39 3.02
CA GLY A 200 -18.07 4.93 2.92
C GLY A 200 -18.14 4.38 1.50
N ALA A 201 -18.23 5.21 0.47
CA ALA A 201 -18.10 4.77 -0.91
C ALA A 201 -16.63 4.67 -1.34
N LEU A 202 -16.35 3.84 -2.34
CA LEU A 202 -15.05 3.75 -2.98
C LEU A 202 -14.98 4.74 -4.16
N TYR A 203 -13.97 5.56 -4.18
CA TYR A 203 -13.71 6.52 -5.26
C TYR A 203 -12.47 6.10 -6.05
N SER A 204 -12.59 6.16 -7.37
CA SER A 204 -11.49 5.88 -8.27
C SER A 204 -11.27 7.04 -9.22
N ALA A 205 -10.02 7.49 -9.33
CA ALA A 205 -9.61 8.49 -10.31
C ALA A 205 -9.23 7.82 -11.63
N SER A 206 -9.57 8.48 -12.73
CA SER A 206 -9.18 8.06 -14.07
C SER A 206 -8.47 9.19 -14.79
N TRP A 207 -7.45 8.85 -15.52
CA TRP A 207 -6.91 9.72 -16.56
C TRP A 207 -7.19 9.08 -17.93
N GLY A 208 -7.68 9.79 -18.89
CA GLY A 208 -7.90 9.26 -20.23
C GLY A 208 -8.21 10.39 -21.21
N SER A 209 -7.62 10.34 -22.42
CA SER A 209 -7.90 11.22 -23.57
C SER A 209 -8.09 12.70 -23.25
N GLY A 210 -7.28 13.25 -22.33
CA GLY A 210 -7.26 14.69 -22.00
C GLY A 210 -8.29 15.17 -21.00
N LYS A 211 -9.11 14.29 -20.43
CA LYS A 211 -10.04 14.61 -19.34
C LYS A 211 -9.89 13.61 -18.21
N GLY A 212 -9.80 14.11 -16.96
CA GLY A 212 -9.87 13.28 -15.75
C GLY A 212 -11.32 13.05 -15.34
N PHE A 213 -11.57 11.89 -14.74
CA PHE A 213 -12.87 11.54 -14.16
C PHE A 213 -12.65 10.98 -12.76
N ILE A 214 -13.66 11.17 -11.91
CA ILE A 214 -13.76 10.50 -10.63
C ILE A 214 -15.01 9.65 -10.66
N PHE A 215 -14.85 8.36 -10.46
CA PHE A 215 -15.95 7.41 -10.34
C PHE A 215 -16.22 7.11 -8.87
N ARG A 216 -17.49 7.01 -8.52
CA ARG A 216 -17.96 6.60 -7.20
C ARG A 216 -18.61 5.23 -7.31
N PHE A 217 -18.13 4.29 -6.53
CA PHE A 217 -18.67 2.93 -6.43
C PHE A 217 -19.27 2.73 -5.04
N ASP A 218 -20.46 2.15 -5.01
CA ASP A 218 -21.16 1.83 -3.78
C ASP A 218 -21.98 0.56 -3.95
N THR A 219 -22.59 0.09 -2.86
CA THR A 219 -23.57 -1.01 -2.92
C THR A 219 -24.86 -0.54 -3.60
N GLU A 220 -25.56 -1.48 -4.24
CA GLU A 220 -26.82 -1.18 -4.92
C GLU A 220 -27.94 -0.81 -3.94
N SER A 221 -27.87 -1.31 -2.70
CA SER A 221 -28.88 -1.11 -1.67
C SER A 221 -28.27 -0.60 -0.38
N GLU A 222 -28.90 0.44 0.22
CA GLU A 222 -28.51 0.93 1.54
C GLU A 222 -28.64 -0.12 2.65
N LYS A 223 -29.47 -1.14 2.44
CA LYS A 223 -29.62 -2.28 3.39
C LYS A 223 -28.34 -3.10 3.52
N ASP A 224 -27.47 -3.07 2.50
CA ASP A 224 -26.21 -3.78 2.48
C ASP A 224 -25.09 -2.97 3.11
N HIS A 225 -25.32 -1.69 3.41
CA HIS A 225 -24.35 -0.85 4.08
C HIS A 225 -24.01 -1.38 5.49
N HIS A 226 -22.79 -1.12 5.93
CA HIS A 226 -22.41 -1.38 7.31
C HIS A 226 -23.25 -0.52 8.26
N PRO A 227 -23.86 -1.06 9.35
CA PRO A 227 -24.74 -0.32 10.24
C PRO A 227 -24.12 0.95 10.83
N ALA A 228 -22.82 0.94 11.11
CA ALA A 228 -22.10 2.10 11.65
C ALA A 228 -21.69 3.13 10.61
N ARG A 229 -22.01 2.96 9.32
CA ARG A 229 -21.54 3.85 8.24
C ARG A 229 -21.96 5.30 8.41
N SER A 230 -23.22 5.54 8.72
CA SER A 230 -23.74 6.91 8.95
C SER A 230 -23.09 7.59 10.15
N GLU A 231 -22.90 6.85 11.25
CA GLU A 231 -22.22 7.38 12.44
C GLU A 231 -20.73 7.64 12.14
N THR A 232 -20.08 6.77 11.40
CA THR A 232 -18.71 6.97 10.92
C THR A 232 -18.58 8.26 10.11
N GLN A 233 -19.46 8.47 9.14
CA GLN A 233 -19.47 9.69 8.31
C GLN A 233 -19.60 10.95 9.17
N LYS A 234 -20.51 10.92 10.14
CA LYS A 234 -20.70 12.01 11.09
C LYS A 234 -19.44 12.30 11.90
N ARG A 235 -18.84 11.27 12.52
CA ARG A 235 -17.61 11.41 13.33
C ARG A 235 -16.41 11.89 12.51
N LEU A 236 -16.27 11.45 11.28
CA LEU A 236 -15.23 11.93 10.38
C LEU A 236 -15.39 13.42 10.03
N GLY A 237 -16.63 13.93 9.96
CA GLY A 237 -16.92 15.33 9.73
C GLY A 237 -16.69 16.25 10.92
N LEU A 238 -16.66 15.71 12.15
CA LEU A 238 -16.44 16.51 13.36
C LEU A 238 -14.95 16.81 13.57
N SER A 239 -14.62 17.94 14.18
CA SER A 239 -13.25 18.25 14.61
C SER A 239 -12.90 17.44 15.87
N SER A 240 -11.79 16.68 15.85
CA SER A 240 -11.30 15.96 17.05
C SER A 240 -10.88 16.91 18.17
N LYS A 241 -10.39 18.10 17.81
CA LYS A 241 -9.95 19.13 18.78
C LYS A 241 -11.07 19.71 19.62
N GLU A 242 -12.31 19.56 19.16
CA GLU A 242 -13.51 20.05 19.83
C GLU A 242 -14.22 18.95 20.65
N GLN A 243 -13.65 17.75 20.69
CA GLN A 243 -14.22 16.63 21.44
C GLN A 243 -13.62 16.53 22.84
N THR A 244 -14.43 16.03 23.79
CA THR A 244 -13.94 15.72 25.14
C THR A 244 -13.11 14.44 25.12
N ILE A 245 -12.28 14.23 26.15
CA ILE A 245 -11.47 13.00 26.33
C ILE A 245 -12.37 11.77 26.36
N GLU A 246 -13.51 11.85 27.06
CA GLU A 246 -14.48 10.73 27.15
C GLU A 246 -15.06 10.42 25.77
N THR A 247 -15.37 11.43 24.96
CA THR A 247 -15.84 11.22 23.59
C THR A 247 -14.77 10.59 22.71
N LEU A 248 -13.53 11.05 22.81
CA LEU A 248 -12.41 10.48 22.06
C LEU A 248 -12.13 9.03 22.49
N ALA A 249 -12.22 8.72 23.79
CA ALA A 249 -12.10 7.36 24.29
C ALA A 249 -13.17 6.42 23.69
N LEU A 250 -14.43 6.89 23.59
CA LEU A 250 -15.47 6.13 22.89
C LEU A 250 -15.21 5.95 21.38
N TRP A 251 -14.51 6.90 20.74
CA TRP A 251 -14.16 6.76 19.34
C TRP A 251 -13.07 5.72 19.09
N LEU A 252 -12.23 5.41 20.07
CA LEU A 252 -11.26 4.32 19.98
C LEU A 252 -11.91 2.94 19.77
N ASP A 253 -13.16 2.78 20.17
CA ASP A 253 -13.95 1.54 19.97
C ASP A 253 -14.73 1.54 18.63
N SER A 254 -14.49 2.52 17.76
CA SER A 254 -15.17 2.58 16.48
C SER A 254 -14.78 1.40 15.59
N PRO A 255 -15.72 0.77 14.85
CA PRO A 255 -15.39 -0.23 13.84
C PRO A 255 -14.58 0.35 12.67
N ASP A 256 -14.60 1.68 12.46
CA ASP A 256 -13.84 2.33 11.40
C ASP A 256 -12.47 2.80 11.89
N GLN A 257 -11.42 2.32 11.24
CA GLN A 257 -10.03 2.65 11.58
C GLN A 257 -9.75 4.15 11.54
N ARG A 258 -10.32 4.88 10.60
CA ARG A 258 -10.10 6.34 10.44
C ARG A 258 -10.61 7.11 11.66
N VAL A 259 -11.73 6.67 12.24
CA VAL A 259 -12.28 7.26 13.46
C VAL A 259 -11.39 6.94 14.66
N ARG A 260 -10.93 5.67 14.79
CA ARG A 260 -9.99 5.28 15.85
C ARG A 260 -8.69 6.08 15.78
N MET A 261 -8.08 6.17 14.60
CA MET A 261 -6.84 6.94 14.39
C MET A 261 -7.02 8.42 14.71
N LYS A 262 -8.15 9.02 14.31
CA LYS A 262 -8.47 10.41 14.60
C LYS A 262 -8.54 10.67 16.10
N ALA A 263 -9.16 9.78 16.86
CA ALA A 263 -9.23 9.85 18.32
C ALA A 263 -7.86 9.64 18.95
N GLN A 264 -7.13 8.62 18.55
CA GLN A 264 -5.81 8.30 19.07
C GLN A 264 -4.83 9.46 18.91
N PHE A 265 -4.75 10.06 17.72
CA PHE A 265 -3.84 11.19 17.49
C PHE A 265 -4.19 12.41 18.35
N GLU A 266 -5.46 12.66 18.58
CA GLU A 266 -5.86 13.78 19.42
C GLU A 266 -5.58 13.52 20.91
N LEU A 267 -5.84 12.31 21.40
CA LEU A 267 -5.50 11.91 22.76
C LEU A 267 -3.99 11.99 23.03
N VAL A 268 -3.16 11.50 22.08
CA VAL A 268 -1.70 11.65 22.16
C VAL A 268 -1.28 13.12 22.20
N ARG A 269 -1.92 13.98 21.38
CA ARG A 269 -1.65 15.43 21.38
C ARG A 269 -1.99 16.08 22.72
N LEU A 270 -3.02 15.61 23.39
CA LEU A 270 -3.42 16.12 24.71
C LEU A 270 -2.48 15.64 25.83
N GLY A 271 -1.68 14.60 25.58
CA GLY A 271 -0.71 14.08 26.56
C GLY A 271 -1.32 13.23 27.67
N ASP A 272 -2.56 12.75 27.48
CA ASP A 272 -3.34 12.03 28.48
C ASP A 272 -3.33 10.50 28.28
N LEU A 273 -2.31 9.97 27.61
CA LEU A 273 -2.10 8.51 27.43
C LEU A 273 -0.75 8.06 27.98
#